data_c34512c41f1624def611cd23eb1b46f0
#
_entry.id   c34512c41f1624def611cd23eb1b46f0
#
_cell.length_a   1.000
_cell.length_b   1.000
_cell.length_c   1.000
_cell.angle_alpha   90.00
_cell.angle_beta   90.00
_cell.angle_gamma   90.00
#
_symmetry.space_group_name_H-M   'P 1'
#
loop_
_entity.id
_entity.type
_entity.pdbx_description
1 polymer ?
#
loop_
_entity_poly.entity_id
_entity_poly.type
_entity_poly.pdbx_seq_one_letter_code
_entity_poly.pdbx_strand_id
1 'polypeptide(L)'
;MKFNVLTLFPELFEQYLSQTILKRAIDKDIIDFNIVNIRDYARNKHSQMDDIPFGGGAGMVLKPEAYWNFFYENYEFYNNENSDLKKPYVIFLSPQGKQLTHKKVTELSEKEEI
;
A
#
# COMPACT_ATOMS: atom_id res chain seq x y z
N MET A 1 -1.17 -13.26 -8.39
CA MET A 1 -1.13 -12.49 -7.14
C MET A 1 -1.02 -11.01 -7.49
N LYS A 2 -1.87 -10.17 -6.90
CA LYS A 2 -1.87 -8.72 -7.15
C LYS A 2 -1.31 -7.96 -5.96
N PHE A 3 -0.46 -6.97 -6.23
CA PHE A 3 0.10 -6.06 -5.24
C PHE A 3 -0.42 -4.64 -5.47
N ASN A 4 -1.06 -4.04 -4.48
CA ASN A 4 -1.40 -2.63 -4.47
C ASN A 4 -0.40 -1.90 -3.57
N VAL A 5 0.50 -1.15 -4.17
CA VAL A 5 1.56 -0.45 -3.45
C VAL A 5 1.21 1.02 -3.31
N LEU A 6 0.86 1.43 -2.10
CA LEU A 6 0.58 2.83 -1.77
C LEU A 6 1.89 3.52 -1.40
N THR A 7 2.35 4.44 -2.23
CA THR A 7 3.65 5.07 -2.07
C THR A 7 3.61 6.58 -2.36
N LEU A 8 4.56 7.31 -1.80
CA LEU A 8 4.83 8.72 -2.14
C LEU A 8 5.75 8.88 -3.37
N PHE A 9 6.37 7.77 -3.81
CA PHE A 9 7.42 7.75 -4.83
C PHE A 9 7.19 6.62 -5.83
N PRO A 10 6.13 6.67 -6.65
CA PRO A 10 5.80 5.61 -7.61
C PRO A 10 6.92 5.33 -8.61
N GLU A 11 7.68 6.34 -9.00
CA GLU A 11 8.78 6.26 -9.96
C GLU A 11 9.91 5.29 -9.54
N LEU A 12 10.08 5.06 -8.24
CA LEU A 12 11.07 4.11 -7.73
C LEU A 12 10.73 2.66 -8.08
N PHE A 13 9.45 2.36 -8.20
CA PHE A 13 8.98 1.02 -8.53
C PHE A 13 9.10 0.71 -10.01
N GLU A 14 8.90 1.66 -10.90
CA GLU A 14 8.92 1.46 -12.35
C GLU A 14 10.23 0.84 -12.82
N GLN A 15 11.36 1.40 -12.38
CA GLN A 15 12.68 0.87 -12.73
C GLN A 15 12.91 -0.53 -12.15
N TYR A 16 12.49 -0.76 -10.92
CA TYR A 16 12.71 -2.02 -10.23
C TYR A 16 11.87 -3.15 -10.84
N LEU A 17 10.61 -2.88 -11.16
CA LEU A 17 9.68 -3.86 -11.73
C LEU A 17 9.97 -4.18 -13.21
N SER A 18 10.65 -3.27 -13.92
CA SER A 18 11.02 -3.47 -15.33
C SER A 18 12.21 -4.40 -15.55
N GLN A 19 12.81 -4.95 -14.50
CA GLN A 19 14.05 -5.70 -14.60
C GLN A 19 13.93 -7.14 -14.09
N THR A 20 14.79 -7.99 -14.63
CA THR A 20 15.13 -9.35 -14.15
C THR A 20 13.93 -10.28 -13.91
N ILE A 21 13.89 -10.91 -12.73
CA ILE A 21 12.91 -11.93 -12.39
C ILE A 21 11.50 -11.35 -12.21
N LEU A 22 11.39 -10.11 -11.71
CA LEU A 22 10.09 -9.46 -11.51
C LEU A 22 9.43 -9.17 -12.85
N LYS A 23 10.17 -8.60 -13.81
CA LYS A 23 9.65 -8.39 -15.15
C LYS A 23 9.14 -9.70 -15.78
N ARG A 24 9.91 -10.79 -15.67
CA ARG A 24 9.49 -12.11 -16.19
C ARG A 24 8.22 -12.64 -15.54
N ALA A 25 8.03 -12.38 -14.25
CA ALA A 25 6.84 -12.80 -13.52
C ALA A 25 5.60 -11.99 -13.93
N ILE A 26 5.79 -10.68 -14.18
CA ILE A 26 4.75 -9.78 -14.71
C ILE A 26 4.39 -10.18 -16.15
N ASP A 27 5.38 -10.35 -17.02
CA ASP A 27 5.17 -10.76 -18.43
C ASP A 27 4.45 -12.12 -18.58
N LYS A 28 4.46 -12.94 -17.52
CA LYS A 28 3.78 -14.24 -17.44
C LYS A 28 2.47 -14.22 -16.63
N ASP A 29 1.98 -13.05 -16.27
CA ASP A 29 0.77 -12.87 -15.46
C ASP A 29 0.79 -13.63 -14.11
N ILE A 30 1.98 -13.94 -13.57
CA ILE A 30 2.12 -14.60 -12.26
C ILE A 30 1.88 -13.59 -11.12
N ILE A 31 2.39 -12.36 -11.33
CA ILE A 31 2.20 -11.24 -10.41
C ILE A 31 1.77 -10.01 -11.20
N ASP A 32 1.02 -9.16 -10.53
CA ASP A 32 0.60 -7.85 -11.04
C ASP A 32 0.85 -6.78 -9.99
N PHE A 33 1.25 -5.58 -10.42
CA PHE A 33 1.50 -4.44 -9.55
C PHE A 33 0.66 -3.23 -9.96
N ASN A 34 -0.13 -2.76 -9.01
CA ASN A 34 -0.80 -1.47 -9.09
C ASN A 34 -0.07 -0.49 -8.17
N ILE A 35 0.72 0.42 -8.76
CA ILE A 35 1.49 1.42 -8.00
C ILE A 35 0.66 2.70 -7.91
N VAL A 36 0.27 3.02 -6.70
CA VAL A 36 -0.62 4.14 -6.40
C VAL A 36 0.15 5.28 -5.75
N ASN A 37 0.11 6.45 -6.36
CA ASN A 37 0.58 7.66 -5.69
C ASN A 37 -0.45 8.10 -4.64
N ILE A 38 -0.13 7.87 -3.38
CA ILE A 38 -1.08 8.18 -2.30
C ILE A 38 -1.39 9.68 -2.16
N ARG A 39 -0.57 10.57 -2.74
CA ARG A 39 -0.86 12.01 -2.80
C ARG A 39 -2.14 12.35 -3.56
N ASP A 40 -2.53 11.52 -4.51
CA ASP A 40 -3.73 11.73 -5.32
C ASP A 40 -5.02 11.61 -4.49
N TYR A 41 -4.92 10.98 -3.31
CA TYR A 41 -6.00 10.85 -2.33
C TYR A 41 -5.96 11.88 -1.21
N ALA A 42 -4.98 12.78 -1.22
CA ALA A 42 -4.90 13.89 -0.28
C ALA A 42 -5.87 15.01 -0.69
N ARG A 43 -6.91 15.26 0.09
CA ARG A 43 -7.95 16.25 -0.20
C ARG A 43 -7.60 17.68 0.24
N ASN A 44 -6.38 17.89 0.73
CA ASN A 44 -5.93 19.22 1.12
C ASN A 44 -5.32 19.99 -0.06
N LYS A 45 -5.33 21.34 0.02
CA LYS A 45 -4.93 22.26 -1.06
C LYS A 45 -3.53 22.01 -1.64
N HIS A 46 -2.62 21.41 -0.88
CA HIS A 46 -1.23 21.22 -1.25
C HIS A 46 -0.81 19.76 -1.34
N SER A 47 -1.75 18.80 -1.31
CA SER A 47 -1.48 17.37 -1.27
C SER A 47 -0.44 16.99 -0.21
N GLN A 48 -0.48 17.72 0.93
CA GLN A 48 0.44 17.52 2.04
C GLN A 48 0.13 16.21 2.77
N MET A 49 1.13 15.33 2.85
CA MET A 49 1.00 13.98 3.38
C MET A 49 1.56 13.81 4.80
N ASP A 50 2.18 14.85 5.34
CA ASP A 50 2.84 14.85 6.64
C ASP A 50 2.34 15.97 7.55
N ASP A 51 2.54 15.80 8.85
CA ASP A 51 2.19 16.77 9.88
C ASP A 51 3.14 16.65 11.07
N ILE A 52 3.08 17.67 11.93
CA ILE A 52 3.85 17.71 13.18
C ILE A 52 3.32 16.61 14.11
N PRO A 53 4.21 15.84 14.79
CA PRO A 53 3.80 14.86 15.76
C PRO A 53 2.94 15.44 16.89
N PHE A 54 1.92 14.72 17.32
CA PHE A 54 1.16 15.08 18.52
C PHE A 54 2.09 15.16 19.73
N GLY A 55 2.03 16.29 20.46
CA GLY A 55 2.93 16.54 21.59
C GLY A 55 4.26 17.21 21.21
N GLY A 56 4.49 17.50 19.94
CA GLY A 56 5.72 18.11 19.43
C GLY A 56 6.88 17.12 19.30
N GLY A 57 8.05 17.64 19.01
CA GLY A 57 9.27 16.86 18.81
C GLY A 57 9.85 17.02 17.41
N ALA A 58 11.01 16.39 17.18
CA ALA A 58 11.67 16.41 15.88
C ALA A 58 11.00 15.41 14.91
N GLY A 59 10.97 15.77 13.63
CA GLY A 59 10.41 14.92 12.57
C GLY A 59 8.97 15.22 12.22
N MET A 60 8.43 14.41 11.31
CA MET A 60 7.08 14.53 10.78
C MET A 60 6.41 13.17 10.79
N VAL A 61 5.08 13.15 10.87
CA VAL A 61 4.26 11.93 10.79
C VAL A 61 3.40 11.95 9.56
N LEU A 62 3.22 10.80 8.91
CA LEU A 62 2.30 10.69 7.78
C LEU A 62 0.86 10.80 8.23
N LYS A 63 0.08 11.57 7.48
CA LYS A 63 -1.36 11.74 7.71
C LYS A 63 -2.11 10.47 7.24
N PRO A 64 -3.03 9.94 8.06
CA PRO A 64 -3.79 8.75 7.69
C PRO A 64 -4.90 9.02 6.69
N GLU A 65 -5.34 10.28 6.51
CA GLU A 65 -6.54 10.65 5.74
C GLU A 65 -6.47 10.20 4.28
N ALA A 66 -5.32 10.36 3.62
CA ALA A 66 -5.16 9.93 2.22
C ALA A 66 -5.27 8.42 2.08
N TYR A 67 -4.70 7.65 3.03
CA TYR A 67 -4.85 6.19 3.05
C TYR A 67 -6.30 5.78 3.28
N TRP A 68 -6.99 6.45 4.20
CA TRP A 68 -8.41 6.21 4.42
C TRP A 68 -9.23 6.50 3.15
N ASN A 69 -9.00 7.63 2.48
CA ASN A 69 -9.67 7.97 1.24
C ASN A 69 -9.44 6.91 0.16
N PHE A 70 -8.20 6.43 0.00
CA PHE A 70 -7.89 5.36 -0.93
C PHE A 70 -8.72 4.11 -0.64
N PHE A 71 -8.74 3.63 0.58
CA PHE A 71 -9.50 2.43 0.95
C PHE A 71 -11.00 2.63 0.77
N TYR A 72 -11.52 3.78 1.18
CA TYR A 72 -12.93 4.10 1.05
C TYR A 72 -13.40 4.18 -0.41
N GLU A 73 -12.57 4.69 -1.31
CA GLU A 73 -12.90 4.84 -2.72
C GLU A 73 -12.71 3.54 -3.54
N ASN A 74 -11.80 2.66 -3.11
CA ASN A 74 -11.41 1.49 -3.92
C ASN A 74 -11.91 0.15 -3.36
N TYR A 75 -12.43 0.10 -2.13
CA TYR A 75 -12.90 -1.13 -1.52
C TYR A 75 -14.29 -0.94 -0.91
N GLU A 76 -15.28 -1.62 -1.46
CA GLU A 76 -16.67 -1.58 -0.98
C GLU A 76 -16.81 -1.98 0.50
N PHE A 77 -15.88 -2.78 1.02
CA PHE A 77 -15.84 -3.15 2.43
C PHE A 77 -15.85 -1.92 3.38
N TYR A 78 -15.24 -0.81 2.98
CA TYR A 78 -15.12 0.38 3.83
C TYR A 78 -16.28 1.37 3.68
N ASN A 79 -17.04 1.27 2.60
CA ASN A 79 -18.15 2.18 2.32
C ASN A 79 -19.53 1.49 2.30
N ASN A 80 -19.56 0.20 2.65
CA ASN A 80 -20.78 -0.60 2.72
C ASN A 80 -20.81 -1.36 4.05
N GLU A 81 -21.97 -1.32 4.75
CA GLU A 81 -22.17 -2.01 6.03
C GLU A 81 -22.34 -3.53 5.88
N ASN A 82 -22.29 -4.06 4.66
CA ASN A 82 -22.39 -5.50 4.40
C ASN A 82 -21.13 -6.23 4.88
N SER A 83 -21.29 -7.05 5.92
CA SER A 83 -20.19 -7.82 6.53
C SER A 83 -19.66 -8.98 5.67
N ASP A 84 -20.37 -9.34 4.60
CA ASP A 84 -19.97 -10.45 3.72
C ASP A 84 -18.90 -10.06 2.68
N LEU A 85 -18.60 -8.76 2.57
CA LEU A 85 -17.57 -8.27 1.66
C LEU A 85 -16.16 -8.65 2.13
N LYS A 86 -15.34 -9.13 1.18
CA LYS A 86 -13.97 -9.55 1.45
C LYS A 86 -13.12 -8.35 1.88
N LYS A 87 -12.58 -8.42 3.08
CA LYS A 87 -11.65 -7.42 3.60
C LYS A 87 -10.29 -7.54 2.88
N PRO A 88 -9.70 -6.43 2.39
CA PRO A 88 -8.37 -6.47 1.79
C PRO A 88 -7.31 -6.87 2.81
N TYR A 89 -6.28 -7.59 2.37
CA TYR A 89 -5.14 -7.90 3.21
C TYR A 89 -4.13 -6.75 3.17
N VAL A 90 -4.01 -6.01 4.26
CA VAL A 90 -3.18 -4.80 4.33
C VAL A 90 -1.90 -5.08 5.11
N ILE A 91 -0.76 -4.68 4.52
CA ILE A 91 0.55 -4.71 5.17
C ILE A 91 1.03 -3.28 5.36
N PHE A 92 1.20 -2.88 6.60
CA PHE A 92 1.83 -1.61 6.96
C PHE A 92 3.29 -1.84 7.34
N LEU A 93 4.22 -1.26 6.55
CA LEU A 93 5.65 -1.35 6.81
C LEU A 93 6.03 -0.36 7.91
N SER A 94 6.52 -0.87 9.04
CA SER A 94 6.85 -0.07 10.21
C SER A 94 8.05 -0.65 10.96
N PRO A 95 8.91 0.20 11.56
CA PRO A 95 10.00 -0.26 12.43
C PRO A 95 9.52 -1.07 13.65
N GLN A 96 8.27 -0.86 14.07
CA GLN A 96 7.64 -1.60 15.17
C GLN A 96 7.03 -2.94 14.73
N GLY A 97 7.04 -3.20 13.41
CA GLY A 97 6.51 -4.42 12.82
C GLY A 97 7.34 -5.66 13.14
N LYS A 98 6.75 -6.83 12.88
CA LYS A 98 7.49 -8.10 12.94
C LYS A 98 8.38 -8.24 11.72
N GLN A 99 9.58 -8.79 11.93
CA GLN A 99 10.51 -9.07 10.83
C GLN A 99 9.88 -9.98 9.77
N LEU A 100 10.10 -9.66 8.51
CA LEU A 100 9.68 -10.49 7.39
C LEU A 100 10.59 -11.74 7.32
N THR A 101 10.05 -12.88 7.75
CA THR A 101 10.73 -14.17 7.69
C THR A 101 10.30 -14.97 6.47
N HIS A 102 11.07 -15.99 6.08
CA HIS A 102 10.69 -16.90 4.98
C HIS A 102 9.31 -17.53 5.22
N LYS A 103 9.03 -17.98 6.43
CA LYS A 103 7.70 -18.49 6.80
C LYS A 103 6.60 -17.47 6.51
N LYS A 104 6.82 -16.19 6.87
CA LYS A 104 5.83 -15.14 6.62
C LYS A 104 5.65 -14.85 5.14
N VAL A 105 6.73 -14.89 4.34
CA VAL A 105 6.66 -14.76 2.88
C VAL A 105 5.82 -15.89 2.27
N THR A 106 6.01 -17.13 2.71
CA THR A 106 5.22 -18.27 2.25
C THR A 106 3.73 -18.10 2.58
N GLU A 107 3.40 -17.67 3.80
CA GLU A 107 2.01 -17.38 4.17
C GLU A 107 1.39 -16.26 3.32
N LEU A 108 2.18 -15.23 2.99
CA LEU A 108 1.71 -14.12 2.15
C LEU A 108 1.53 -14.53 0.69
N SER A 109 2.36 -15.45 0.18
CA SER A 109 2.27 -15.91 -1.21
C SER A 109 0.98 -16.70 -1.52
N GLU A 110 0.24 -17.13 -0.50
CA GLU A 110 -1.07 -17.76 -0.63
C GLU A 110 -2.22 -16.75 -0.82
N LYS A 111 -1.94 -15.44 -0.70
CA LYS A 111 -2.94 -14.39 -0.91
C LYS A 111 -3.09 -14.09 -2.40
N GLU A 112 -4.31 -13.82 -2.81
CA GLU A 112 -4.61 -13.38 -4.18
C GLU A 112 -4.21 -11.92 -4.39
N GLU A 113 -4.42 -11.09 -3.35
CA GLU A 113 -4.21 -9.65 -3.38
C GLU A 113 -3.70 -9.14 -2.03
N ILE A 114 -2.74 -8.24 -2.07
CA ILE A 114 -2.15 -7.54 -0.92
C ILE A 114 -2.10 -6.04 -1.22
#